data_3f9226020d03d91bf70cb35d40241a8a
#
_entry.id   3f9226020d03d91bf70cb35d40241a8a
#
_cell.length_a   1.000
_cell.length_b   1.000
_cell.length_c   1.000
_cell.angle_alpha   90.00
_cell.angle_beta   90.00
_cell.angle_gamma   90.00
#
_symmetry.space_group_name_H-M   'P 1'
#
loop_
_entity.id
_entity.type
_entity.pdbx_description
1 polymer ?
#
loop_
_entity_poly.entity_id
_entity_poly.type
_entity_poly.pdbx_seq_one_letter_code
_entity_poly.pdbx_strand_id
1 'polypeptide(L)'
;MQSPRRVVVRAVAVAGALSLLIVSGAFAQAQTDVTFTRDIAPILQRSCQHCHRPNSVAPMSLLTYEEVRPWVRAIKQRTALRNERGAMPPWFIEKDIGIQHFKDDPSLSDEEVGLIGRWADGGAPRGNPADLPPPRFTAADEDAWRIGTPDLVLRSPEILVQATGADRWEPIGLVPTELTEDRYVAAVEIREVNDVPAAEGSNTVGGRFVFHHLNWSSHPLEDEDTDAFTSDKTTVWPVHEVGRNADIFPDNAGRILAADSVLNLETAHLHSNGRETRAYLEFAFKLHPVDYEPEVRWVRRFTGNGVDISVKQTMKDQELHAYAVLQQNTKILTFEPHMHAPGIRMCLEAIWGHSIETLTCAGYDHNWVRSYVYADDAAPLLPEGTILHLVGYMDTTPSNRNVADPRNWGGGGRRSVANMFIDLGEGIALDDTEFEREMLERRTRLELTKNDYGLGCPLCLVECPSQMEAEGGQ
;
A
#
# COMPACT_ATOMS: atom_id res chain seq x y z
N MET A 1 95.13 3.48 -20.95
CA MET A 1 95.69 4.85 -20.69
C MET A 1 94.56 5.73 -20.23
N GLN A 2 94.75 6.21 -19.01
CA GLN A 2 94.28 7.47 -18.42
C GLN A 2 92.76 7.74 -18.45
N SER A 3 92.04 7.49 -17.32
CA SER A 3 91.62 8.41 -16.26
C SER A 3 91.60 9.92 -16.62
N PRO A 4 90.82 10.77 -15.86
CA PRO A 4 89.57 10.72 -15.09
C PRO A 4 88.69 12.01 -15.32
N ARG A 5 87.52 12.14 -14.72
CA ARG A 5 87.20 13.29 -13.88
C ARG A 5 85.79 13.18 -13.30
N ARG A 6 85.81 13.02 -12.00
CA ARG A 6 84.68 13.40 -11.12
C ARG A 6 84.42 14.89 -11.19
N VAL A 7 83.21 15.36 -10.96
CA VAL A 7 82.91 16.38 -9.94
C VAL A 7 81.40 16.80 -10.04
N VAL A 8 80.69 16.61 -8.99
CA VAL A 8 79.62 17.48 -8.34
C VAL A 8 78.31 17.67 -9.12
N VAL A 9 77.31 17.07 -8.62
CA VAL A 9 76.03 17.72 -8.25
C VAL A 9 75.38 16.95 -7.07
N ARG A 10 75.75 17.25 -5.87
CA ARG A 10 74.95 17.09 -4.68
C ARG A 10 74.65 18.49 -4.20
N ALA A 11 73.41 18.95 -4.33
CA ALA A 11 72.80 20.02 -3.53
C ALA A 11 71.56 20.65 -4.21
N VAL A 12 70.55 19.90 -4.63
CA VAL A 12 69.22 20.49 -4.94
C VAL A 12 68.03 19.52 -4.65
N ALA A 13 68.21 18.57 -3.76
CA ALA A 13 67.15 17.58 -3.48
C ALA A 13 66.57 17.65 -2.05
N VAL A 14 66.71 18.77 -1.32
CA VAL A 14 66.21 18.88 0.06
C VAL A 14 65.18 20.02 0.26
N ALA A 15 64.98 20.91 -0.72
CA ALA A 15 64.02 22.01 -0.60
C ALA A 15 62.63 21.72 -1.18
N GLY A 16 62.43 20.58 -1.90
CA GLY A 16 61.15 20.22 -2.52
C GLY A 16 60.22 19.31 -1.70
N ALA A 17 60.72 18.75 -0.58
CA ALA A 17 59.95 17.78 0.20
C ALA A 17 59.18 18.37 1.41
N LEU A 18 59.37 19.66 1.70
CA LEU A 18 58.67 20.31 2.85
C LEU A 18 57.46 21.16 2.48
N SER A 19 57.17 21.34 1.16
CA SER A 19 56.00 22.13 0.70
C SER A 19 54.81 21.31 0.29
N LEU A 20 54.85 19.98 0.37
CA LEU A 20 53.72 19.07 0.03
C LEU A 20 52.98 18.50 1.23
N LEU A 21 53.26 18.93 2.44
CA LEU A 21 52.62 18.45 3.67
C LEU A 21 51.62 19.42 4.30
N ILE A 22 51.24 20.52 3.62
CA ILE A 22 50.31 21.54 4.20
C ILE A 22 49.02 21.67 3.41
N VAL A 23 48.73 20.85 2.41
CA VAL A 23 47.44 20.96 1.66
C VAL A 23 46.51 19.75 1.87
N SER A 24 46.82 18.84 2.76
CA SER A 24 45.93 17.69 3.06
C SER A 24 45.02 17.91 4.29
N GLY A 25 44.76 19.14 4.67
CA GLY A 25 44.07 19.47 5.92
C GLY A 25 42.81 20.33 5.80
N ALA A 26 42.13 20.40 4.65
CA ALA A 26 41.01 21.33 4.57
C ALA A 26 39.87 20.89 3.63
N PHE A 27 39.50 19.61 3.62
CA PHE A 27 38.18 19.19 3.16
C PHE A 27 37.64 18.06 4.06
N ALA A 28 37.77 18.18 5.36
CA ALA A 28 36.74 17.63 6.23
C ALA A 28 35.56 18.60 6.14
N GLN A 29 34.74 18.47 5.10
CA GLN A 29 33.44 19.09 5.07
C GLN A 29 32.78 18.69 6.38
N ALA A 30 32.42 19.65 7.23
CA ALA A 30 31.71 19.41 8.46
C ALA A 30 30.44 18.66 8.08
N GLN A 31 30.50 17.35 8.19
CA GLN A 31 29.35 16.48 8.06
C GLN A 31 28.50 16.88 9.27
N THR A 32 27.51 17.74 9.03
CA THR A 32 26.59 18.17 10.07
C THR A 32 26.03 16.89 10.66
N ASP A 33 26.35 16.63 11.93
CA ASP A 33 25.91 15.40 12.60
C ASP A 33 24.40 15.26 12.45
N VAL A 34 23.97 14.14 11.84
CA VAL A 34 22.56 13.82 11.70
C VAL A 34 21.99 13.53 13.08
N THR A 35 20.94 14.24 13.47
CA THR A 35 20.33 14.11 14.78
C THR A 35 18.88 13.64 14.71
N PHE A 36 18.40 13.03 15.80
CA PHE A 36 17.01 12.59 15.87
C PHE A 36 16.04 13.75 15.72
N THR A 37 16.21 14.82 16.51
CA THR A 37 15.23 15.92 16.58
C THR A 37 15.07 16.66 15.26
N ARG A 38 16.18 16.94 14.56
CA ARG A 38 16.16 17.73 13.34
C ARG A 38 15.88 16.89 12.09
N ASP A 39 16.49 15.70 11.99
CA ASP A 39 16.57 14.97 10.71
C ASP A 39 15.70 13.70 10.69
N ILE A 40 15.60 12.99 11.83
CA ILE A 40 14.95 11.67 11.87
C ILE A 40 13.49 11.76 12.33
N ALA A 41 13.17 12.58 13.30
CA ALA A 41 11.81 12.73 13.81
C ALA A 41 10.80 13.12 12.71
N PRO A 42 11.11 14.08 11.80
CA PRO A 42 10.20 14.39 10.69
C PRO A 42 9.92 13.19 9.79
N ILE A 43 10.94 12.36 9.49
CA ILE A 43 10.80 11.14 8.67
C ILE A 43 9.90 10.14 9.40
N LEU A 44 10.15 9.89 10.68
CA LEU A 44 9.33 8.95 11.45
C LEU A 44 7.88 9.41 11.59
N GLN A 45 7.64 10.71 11.80
CA GLN A 45 6.30 11.29 11.87
C GLN A 45 5.52 11.08 10.58
N ARG A 46 6.14 11.30 9.42
CA ARG A 46 5.49 11.13 8.12
C ARG A 46 5.25 9.65 7.79
N SER A 47 6.25 8.81 7.96
CA SER A 47 6.33 7.49 7.31
C SER A 47 6.12 6.31 8.26
N CYS A 48 6.25 6.49 9.59
CA CYS A 48 6.26 5.37 10.54
C CYS A 48 5.18 5.46 11.62
N GLN A 49 4.94 6.67 12.18
CA GLN A 49 4.09 6.83 13.36
C GLN A 49 2.60 6.55 13.12
N HIS A 50 2.18 6.44 11.87
CA HIS A 50 0.82 6.02 11.53
C HIS A 50 0.50 4.63 12.10
N CYS A 51 1.48 3.72 12.01
CA CYS A 51 1.38 2.36 12.54
C CYS A 51 2.12 2.19 13.87
N HIS A 52 3.29 2.84 14.04
CA HIS A 52 4.15 2.72 15.20
C HIS A 52 3.77 3.73 16.29
N ARG A 53 2.61 3.56 16.90
CA ARG A 53 2.08 4.33 18.03
C ARG A 53 1.28 3.42 18.96
N PRO A 54 0.99 3.82 20.21
CA PRO A 54 0.16 3.02 21.11
C PRO A 54 -1.18 2.64 20.46
N ASN A 55 -1.70 1.47 20.79
CA ASN A 55 -2.98 0.91 20.31
C ASN A 55 -3.11 0.75 18.78
N SER A 56 -2.02 0.82 18.02
CA SER A 56 -1.99 0.61 16.57
C SER A 56 -1.39 -0.75 16.20
N VAL A 57 -1.32 -1.05 14.90
CA VAL A 57 -0.94 -2.38 14.36
C VAL A 57 0.51 -2.78 14.62
N ALA A 58 1.42 -1.81 14.79
CA ALA A 58 2.84 -2.12 15.00
C ALA A 58 3.14 -2.47 16.48
N PRO A 59 4.09 -3.39 16.73
CA PRO A 59 4.35 -3.90 18.08
C PRO A 59 5.07 -2.93 19.02
N MET A 60 5.60 -1.80 18.51
CA MET A 60 6.31 -0.81 19.32
C MET A 60 5.98 0.61 18.85
N SER A 61 6.00 1.55 19.79
CA SER A 61 5.84 2.97 19.51
C SER A 61 7.18 3.59 19.02
N LEU A 62 7.07 4.57 18.12
CA LEU A 62 8.18 5.38 17.62
C LEU A 62 7.87 6.90 17.74
N LEU A 63 7.14 7.29 18.78
CA LEU A 63 6.73 8.69 18.98
C LEU A 63 7.85 9.54 19.59
N THR A 64 8.65 8.97 20.49
CA THR A 64 9.69 9.67 21.23
C THR A 64 11.08 9.11 20.93
N TYR A 65 12.11 9.90 21.21
CA TYR A 65 13.49 9.44 21.08
C TYR A 65 13.79 8.20 21.94
N GLU A 66 13.25 8.17 23.16
CA GLU A 66 13.42 7.08 24.11
C GLU A 66 12.82 5.77 23.59
N GLU A 67 11.67 5.84 22.92
CA GLU A 67 11.02 4.69 22.28
C GLU A 67 11.76 4.24 21.02
N VAL A 68 12.29 5.17 20.23
CA VAL A 68 12.99 4.89 18.95
C VAL A 68 14.40 4.32 19.21
N ARG A 69 15.09 4.83 20.23
CA ARG A 69 16.51 4.53 20.47
C ARG A 69 16.86 3.04 20.56
N PRO A 70 16.06 2.16 21.19
CA PRO A 70 16.31 0.72 21.21
C PRO A 70 16.25 0.05 19.82
N TRP A 71 15.50 0.63 18.88
CA TRP A 71 15.20 0.04 17.57
C TRP A 71 16.07 0.56 16.43
N VAL A 72 17.00 1.46 16.69
CA VAL A 72 17.84 2.14 15.68
C VAL A 72 18.43 1.17 14.65
N ARG A 73 18.99 0.06 15.12
CA ARG A 73 19.59 -0.96 14.24
C ARG A 73 18.55 -1.63 13.33
N ALA A 74 17.39 -1.97 13.89
CA ALA A 74 16.30 -2.56 13.14
C ALA A 74 15.72 -1.57 12.12
N ILE A 75 15.52 -0.30 12.52
CA ILE A 75 15.06 0.77 11.63
C ILE A 75 16.01 0.89 10.43
N LYS A 76 17.31 1.02 10.65
CA LYS A 76 18.31 1.07 9.58
C LYS A 76 18.21 -0.14 8.65
N GLN A 77 18.14 -1.35 9.20
CA GLN A 77 18.07 -2.57 8.41
C GLN A 77 16.79 -2.67 7.59
N ARG A 78 15.65 -2.35 8.19
CA ARG A 78 14.34 -2.48 7.55
C ARG A 78 14.09 -1.40 6.50
N THR A 79 14.53 -0.18 6.72
CA THR A 79 14.40 0.91 5.73
C THR A 79 15.33 0.70 4.53
N ALA A 80 16.47 0.05 4.71
CA ALA A 80 17.39 -0.29 3.63
C ALA A 80 16.84 -1.34 2.65
N LEU A 81 15.83 -2.13 3.03
CA LEU A 81 15.19 -3.11 2.16
C LEU A 81 14.33 -2.48 1.05
N ARG A 82 13.98 -1.20 1.18
CA ARG A 82 13.19 -0.46 0.18
C ARG A 82 11.81 -1.08 -0.07
N ASN A 83 11.60 -1.61 -1.29
CA ASN A 83 10.38 -2.28 -1.73
C ASN A 83 10.45 -3.81 -1.61
N GLU A 84 11.52 -4.34 -1.00
CA GLU A 84 11.62 -5.77 -0.76
C GLU A 84 10.76 -6.20 0.43
N ARG A 85 10.40 -7.45 0.44
CA ARG A 85 9.63 -8.06 1.53
C ARG A 85 10.27 -7.83 2.90
N GLY A 86 9.47 -7.40 3.86
CA GLY A 86 9.91 -7.05 5.21
C GLY A 86 10.51 -5.66 5.32
N ALA A 87 10.43 -4.82 4.28
CA ALA A 87 10.78 -3.41 4.36
C ALA A 87 9.87 -2.64 5.32
N MET A 88 10.39 -1.56 5.85
CA MET A 88 9.63 -0.55 6.61
C MET A 88 9.96 0.85 6.08
N PRO A 89 8.94 1.66 5.76
CA PRO A 89 7.51 1.31 5.73
C PRO A 89 7.20 0.16 4.77
N PRO A 90 6.13 -0.62 5.00
CA PRO A 90 5.72 -1.69 4.09
C PRO A 90 5.00 -1.09 2.87
N TRP A 91 5.78 -0.54 1.95
CA TRP A 91 5.35 0.07 0.70
C TRP A 91 6.15 -0.55 -0.44
N PHE A 92 5.48 -1.31 -1.30
CA PHE A 92 6.15 -2.19 -2.24
C PHE A 92 6.01 -1.75 -3.71
N ILE A 93 5.50 -0.54 -3.98
CA ILE A 93 5.48 0.04 -5.32
C ILE A 93 6.90 0.07 -5.87
N GLU A 94 7.08 -0.48 -7.06
CA GLU A 94 8.37 -0.47 -7.75
C GLU A 94 8.65 0.92 -8.29
N LYS A 95 9.80 1.47 -7.94
CA LYS A 95 10.23 2.78 -8.42
C LYS A 95 10.51 2.73 -9.91
N ASP A 96 10.25 3.83 -10.57
CA ASP A 96 10.52 4.04 -12.01
C ASP A 96 9.69 3.13 -12.95
N ILE A 97 8.68 2.43 -12.44
CA ILE A 97 7.75 1.63 -13.24
C ILE A 97 6.33 2.16 -13.05
N GLY A 98 5.72 2.59 -14.14
CA GLY A 98 4.34 3.05 -14.14
C GLY A 98 4.11 4.31 -13.30
N ILE A 99 2.90 4.44 -12.79
CA ILE A 99 2.46 5.58 -11.99
C ILE A 99 3.14 5.55 -10.62
N GLN A 100 3.71 6.69 -10.22
CA GLN A 100 4.44 6.86 -8.96
C GLN A 100 3.72 7.76 -7.96
N HIS A 101 2.57 8.34 -8.32
CA HIS A 101 1.86 9.30 -7.50
C HIS A 101 0.64 8.66 -6.84
N PHE A 102 0.75 8.42 -5.53
CA PHE A 102 -0.25 7.76 -4.70
C PHE A 102 -0.62 8.64 -3.49
N LYS A 103 -1.86 8.50 -3.02
CA LYS A 103 -2.29 9.10 -1.75
C LYS A 103 -1.60 8.42 -0.58
N ASP A 104 -1.26 9.20 0.44
CA ASP A 104 -0.67 8.71 1.69
C ASP A 104 0.59 7.82 1.49
N ASP A 105 1.40 8.09 0.49
CA ASP A 105 2.65 7.37 0.23
C ASP A 105 3.64 7.55 1.41
N PRO A 106 3.94 6.49 2.19
CA PRO A 106 4.87 6.53 3.29
C PRO A 106 6.31 6.23 2.84
N SER A 107 6.56 6.01 1.56
CA SER A 107 7.88 5.60 1.08
C SER A 107 8.97 6.60 1.45
N LEU A 108 10.19 6.10 1.52
CA LEU A 108 11.37 6.89 1.84
C LEU A 108 12.18 7.17 0.58
N SER A 109 12.65 8.41 0.46
CA SER A 109 13.64 8.76 -0.56
C SER A 109 15.00 8.13 -0.24
N ASP A 110 15.88 8.09 -1.25
CA ASP A 110 17.24 7.58 -1.07
C ASP A 110 18.04 8.43 -0.08
N GLU A 111 17.77 9.74 -0.06
CA GLU A 111 18.37 10.65 0.90
C GLU A 111 17.92 10.33 2.32
N GLU A 112 16.64 10.10 2.56
CA GLU A 112 16.09 9.78 3.88
C GLU A 112 16.59 8.45 4.42
N VAL A 113 16.70 7.42 3.58
CA VAL A 113 17.32 6.16 3.98
C VAL A 113 18.80 6.37 4.28
N GLY A 114 19.50 7.22 3.51
CA GLY A 114 20.87 7.64 3.80
C GLY A 114 21.00 8.38 5.12
N LEU A 115 20.07 9.29 5.45
CA LEU A 115 20.01 9.99 6.73
C LEU A 115 19.85 9.02 7.90
N ILE A 116 18.89 8.11 7.81
CA ILE A 116 18.67 7.05 8.82
C ILE A 116 19.94 6.21 9.02
N GLY A 117 20.59 5.83 7.91
CA GLY A 117 21.84 5.08 7.95
C GLY A 117 22.95 5.81 8.68
N ARG A 118 23.21 7.07 8.31
CA ARG A 118 24.24 7.91 8.95
C ARG A 118 23.95 8.17 10.43
N TRP A 119 22.69 8.47 10.76
CA TRP A 119 22.28 8.64 12.15
C TRP A 119 22.54 7.39 13.00
N ALA A 120 22.16 6.23 12.49
CA ALA A 120 22.35 4.95 13.18
C ALA A 120 23.84 4.66 13.41
N ASP A 121 24.68 4.86 12.38
CA ASP A 121 26.13 4.60 12.43
C ASP A 121 26.86 5.66 13.31
N GLY A 122 26.35 6.88 13.38
CA GLY A 122 26.84 7.95 14.24
C GLY A 122 26.48 7.80 15.72
N GLY A 123 25.92 6.65 16.15
CA GLY A 123 25.54 6.40 17.54
C GLY A 123 24.16 6.93 17.91
N ALA A 124 23.38 7.34 16.94
CA ALA A 124 22.01 7.83 17.07
C ALA A 124 21.86 9.02 18.04
N PRO A 125 22.56 10.14 17.83
CA PRO A 125 22.47 11.30 18.71
C PRO A 125 21.06 11.90 18.72
N ARG A 126 20.65 12.38 19.92
CA ARG A 126 19.31 12.98 20.09
C ARG A 126 19.17 14.32 19.37
N GLY A 127 20.16 15.19 19.49
CA GLY A 127 20.10 16.56 18.98
C GLY A 127 19.47 17.55 19.96
N ASN A 128 19.25 18.77 19.49
CA ASN A 128 18.67 19.84 20.29
C ASN A 128 17.14 19.69 20.36
N PRO A 129 16.53 19.64 21.56
CA PRO A 129 15.07 19.56 21.70
C PRO A 129 14.28 20.67 21.00
N ALA A 130 14.89 21.86 20.82
CA ALA A 130 14.25 22.97 20.10
C ALA A 130 14.03 22.70 18.59
N ASP A 131 14.76 21.74 18.02
CA ASP A 131 14.66 21.36 16.62
C ASP A 131 13.57 20.30 16.38
N LEU A 132 12.94 19.78 17.46
CA LEU A 132 11.91 18.74 17.33
C LEU A 132 10.64 19.37 16.74
N PRO A 133 10.10 18.81 15.63
CA PRO A 133 8.83 19.27 15.08
C PRO A 133 7.67 18.98 16.05
N PRO A 134 6.56 19.73 15.96
CA PRO A 134 5.36 19.41 16.72
C PRO A 134 4.96 17.93 16.53
N PRO A 135 4.46 17.26 17.58
CA PRO A 135 4.04 15.87 17.47
C PRO A 135 2.87 15.75 16.49
N ARG A 136 2.93 14.74 15.63
CA ARG A 136 1.82 14.41 14.71
C ARG A 136 0.69 13.70 15.44
N PHE A 137 1.02 12.86 16.42
CA PHE A 137 0.08 12.12 17.26
C PHE A 137 0.34 12.45 18.73
N THR A 138 -0.73 12.63 19.46
CA THR A 138 -0.73 12.88 20.90
C THR A 138 -1.48 11.78 21.63
N ALA A 139 -1.49 11.77 22.95
CA ALA A 139 -2.28 10.83 23.72
C ALA A 139 -3.80 10.93 23.43
N ALA A 140 -4.28 12.10 22.98
CA ALA A 140 -5.68 12.27 22.58
C ALA A 140 -6.01 11.56 21.25
N ASP A 141 -5.00 11.22 20.44
CA ASP A 141 -5.15 10.58 19.14
C ASP A 141 -5.04 9.04 19.23
N GLU A 142 -4.75 8.48 20.41
CA GLU A 142 -4.55 7.03 20.58
C GLU A 142 -5.79 6.23 20.17
N ASP A 143 -6.99 6.73 20.50
CA ASP A 143 -8.27 6.11 20.17
C ASP A 143 -9.03 6.84 19.04
N ALA A 144 -8.43 7.88 18.44
CA ALA A 144 -9.08 8.62 17.37
C ALA A 144 -9.22 7.78 16.10
N TRP A 145 -10.40 7.85 15.46
CA TRP A 145 -10.62 7.25 14.15
C TRP A 145 -9.94 8.09 13.06
N ARG A 146 -9.35 7.42 12.09
CA ARG A 146 -8.71 8.09 10.94
C ARG A 146 -9.74 8.82 10.08
N ILE A 147 -10.94 8.28 10.00
CA ILE A 147 -12.09 8.87 9.29
C ILE A 147 -12.73 10.05 10.04
N GLY A 148 -12.14 10.51 11.15
CA GLY A 148 -12.72 11.50 12.05
C GLY A 148 -13.78 10.89 12.98
N THR A 149 -14.68 11.72 13.51
CA THR A 149 -15.78 11.21 14.35
C THR A 149 -16.76 10.41 13.50
N PRO A 150 -16.95 9.10 13.75
CA PRO A 150 -17.92 8.29 13.02
C PRO A 150 -19.35 8.72 13.31
N ASP A 151 -20.24 8.52 12.34
CA ASP A 151 -21.68 8.71 12.51
C ASP A 151 -22.37 7.42 12.99
N LEU A 152 -21.77 6.25 12.69
CA LEU A 152 -22.25 4.94 13.10
C LEU A 152 -21.05 4.05 13.46
N VAL A 153 -21.15 3.32 14.57
CA VAL A 153 -20.17 2.29 14.95
C VAL A 153 -20.93 1.00 15.26
N LEU A 154 -20.57 -0.07 14.54
CA LEU A 154 -21.15 -1.41 14.71
C LEU A 154 -20.07 -2.36 15.22
N ARG A 155 -20.49 -3.37 15.97
CA ARG A 155 -19.59 -4.33 16.59
C ARG A 155 -19.91 -5.76 16.15
N SER A 156 -18.91 -6.50 15.69
CA SER A 156 -19.06 -7.93 15.36
C SER A 156 -19.34 -8.77 16.62
N PRO A 157 -19.83 -10.00 16.45
CA PRO A 157 -19.74 -11.00 17.51
C PRO A 157 -18.29 -11.18 17.98
N GLU A 158 -18.12 -11.48 19.27
CA GLU A 158 -16.82 -11.83 19.84
C GLU A 158 -16.42 -13.25 19.39
N ILE A 159 -15.16 -13.43 19.02
CA ILE A 159 -14.58 -14.72 18.68
C ILE A 159 -13.50 -15.09 19.69
N LEU A 160 -13.23 -16.40 19.79
CA LEU A 160 -12.12 -16.95 20.57
C LEU A 160 -11.12 -17.62 19.63
N VAL A 161 -9.87 -17.16 19.65
CA VAL A 161 -8.76 -17.76 18.93
C VAL A 161 -7.83 -18.44 19.93
N GLN A 162 -7.53 -19.72 19.69
CA GLN A 162 -6.63 -20.48 20.54
C GLN A 162 -5.17 -20.03 20.39
N ALA A 163 -4.35 -20.21 21.44
CA ALA A 163 -2.94 -19.83 21.45
C ALA A 163 -2.14 -20.44 20.31
N THR A 164 -2.50 -21.66 19.90
CA THR A 164 -1.88 -22.40 18.82
C THR A 164 -2.92 -23.14 18.01
N GLY A 165 -2.76 -23.18 16.70
CA GLY A 165 -3.68 -23.87 15.81
C GLY A 165 -3.40 -23.54 14.37
N ALA A 166 -4.06 -24.25 13.46
CA ALA A 166 -4.10 -23.88 12.05
C ALA A 166 -4.99 -22.65 11.85
N ASP A 167 -4.70 -21.89 10.82
CA ASP A 167 -5.55 -20.79 10.38
C ASP A 167 -6.97 -21.27 10.12
N ARG A 168 -7.94 -20.42 10.48
CA ARG A 168 -9.38 -20.68 10.28
C ARG A 168 -9.95 -19.70 9.27
N TRP A 169 -10.90 -20.19 8.47
CA TRP A 169 -11.71 -19.40 7.55
C TRP A 169 -13.15 -19.71 7.88
N GLU A 170 -13.84 -18.75 8.47
CA GLU A 170 -15.22 -18.96 8.94
C GLU A 170 -16.06 -17.69 8.87
N PRO A 171 -17.37 -17.81 8.67
CA PRO A 171 -18.27 -16.69 8.87
C PRO A 171 -18.35 -16.37 10.37
N ILE A 172 -18.37 -15.08 10.69
CA ILE A 172 -18.50 -14.63 12.10
C ILE A 172 -19.88 -14.06 12.42
N GLY A 173 -20.77 -14.00 11.45
CA GLY A 173 -22.18 -13.73 11.67
C GLY A 173 -22.71 -12.47 10.98
N LEU A 174 -23.94 -12.14 11.33
CA LEU A 174 -24.66 -10.95 10.84
C LEU A 174 -24.72 -9.89 11.92
N VAL A 175 -24.54 -8.63 11.54
CA VAL A 175 -24.63 -7.48 12.45
C VAL A 175 -25.68 -6.50 11.91
N PRO A 176 -26.85 -6.34 12.58
CA PRO A 176 -27.85 -5.35 12.18
C PRO A 176 -27.28 -3.94 12.20
N THR A 177 -27.60 -3.14 11.18
CA THR A 177 -27.20 -1.73 11.11
C THR A 177 -28.12 -0.81 11.91
N GLU A 178 -29.38 -1.24 12.15
CA GLU A 178 -30.45 -0.48 12.78
C GLU A 178 -30.80 0.83 12.02
N LEU A 179 -30.37 0.95 10.76
CA LEU A 179 -30.72 2.08 9.91
C LEU A 179 -32.16 1.96 9.44
N THR A 180 -32.92 3.05 9.55
CA THR A 180 -34.32 3.13 9.12
C THR A 180 -34.50 3.80 7.76
N GLU A 181 -33.43 4.31 7.18
CA GLU A 181 -33.36 4.94 5.85
C GLU A 181 -32.07 4.58 5.15
N ASP A 182 -32.09 4.60 3.83
CA ASP A 182 -30.89 4.40 3.01
C ASP A 182 -29.88 5.53 3.26
N ARG A 183 -28.63 5.19 3.47
CA ARG A 183 -27.54 6.15 3.71
C ARG A 183 -26.37 5.86 2.79
N TYR A 184 -25.67 6.90 2.35
CA TYR A 184 -24.43 6.77 1.62
C TYR A 184 -23.23 6.96 2.54
N VAL A 185 -22.25 6.08 2.40
CA VAL A 185 -21.04 6.05 3.22
C VAL A 185 -19.92 6.81 2.49
N ALA A 186 -19.34 7.79 3.18
CA ALA A 186 -18.20 8.57 2.72
C ALA A 186 -16.87 7.91 3.08
N ALA A 187 -16.83 7.18 4.20
CA ALA A 187 -15.65 6.44 4.63
C ALA A 187 -16.01 5.32 5.60
N VAL A 188 -15.18 4.29 5.64
CA VAL A 188 -15.28 3.20 6.62
C VAL A 188 -13.92 2.91 7.23
N GLU A 189 -13.88 2.65 8.53
CA GLU A 189 -12.68 2.20 9.24
C GLU A 189 -13.02 1.00 10.11
N ILE A 190 -12.16 -0.04 10.05
CA ILE A 190 -12.33 -1.27 10.83
C ILE A 190 -11.18 -1.38 11.82
N ARG A 191 -11.50 -1.73 13.07
CA ARG A 191 -10.53 -1.96 14.13
C ARG A 191 -10.78 -3.29 14.81
N GLU A 192 -9.72 -4.05 15.03
CA GLU A 192 -9.74 -5.17 15.93
C GLU A 192 -9.56 -4.68 17.37
N VAL A 193 -10.48 -5.09 18.23
CA VAL A 193 -10.37 -4.95 19.68
C VAL A 193 -10.20 -6.33 20.28
N ASN A 194 -9.16 -6.51 21.11
CA ASN A 194 -8.86 -7.78 21.72
C ASN A 194 -8.37 -7.64 23.18
N ASP A 195 -8.30 -8.75 23.88
CA ASP A 195 -7.89 -8.81 25.28
C ASP A 195 -6.38 -8.93 25.51
N VAL A 196 -5.57 -8.76 24.44
CA VAL A 196 -4.10 -8.71 24.54
C VAL A 196 -3.69 -7.29 24.97
N PRO A 197 -3.09 -7.10 26.15
CA PRO A 197 -2.58 -5.80 26.57
C PRO A 197 -1.59 -5.23 25.54
N ALA A 198 -1.68 -3.95 25.23
CA ALA A 198 -0.80 -3.28 24.27
C ALA A 198 0.69 -3.47 24.62
N ALA A 199 1.04 -3.47 25.91
CA ALA A 199 2.38 -3.72 26.40
C ALA A 199 2.89 -5.15 26.15
N GLU A 200 2.00 -6.12 25.93
CA GLU A 200 2.31 -7.51 25.68
C GLU A 200 2.29 -7.89 24.20
N GLY A 201 1.84 -6.99 23.32
CA GLY A 201 1.72 -7.26 21.88
C GLY A 201 3.02 -7.67 21.19
N SER A 202 4.18 -7.29 21.74
CA SER A 202 5.50 -7.72 21.25
C SER A 202 5.87 -9.16 21.64
N ASN A 203 5.16 -9.76 22.57
CA ASN A 203 5.41 -11.12 23.07
C ASN A 203 4.55 -12.18 22.35
N THR A 204 3.68 -11.76 21.45
CA THR A 204 2.86 -12.65 20.64
C THR A 204 3.56 -13.02 19.32
N VAL A 205 3.26 -14.20 18.80
CA VAL A 205 3.75 -14.65 17.48
C VAL A 205 2.88 -13.99 16.41
N GLY A 206 3.50 -13.20 15.52
CA GLY A 206 2.76 -12.51 14.46
C GLY A 206 2.05 -11.22 14.90
N GLY A 207 2.32 -10.74 16.13
CA GLY A 207 1.71 -9.52 16.68
C GLY A 207 0.51 -9.80 17.59
N ARG A 208 -0.21 -8.74 18.00
CA ARG A 208 -1.34 -8.86 18.93
C ARG A 208 -2.67 -9.22 18.28
N PHE A 209 -2.82 -8.96 16.99
CA PHE A 209 -4.07 -9.11 16.25
C PHE A 209 -4.24 -10.54 15.75
N VAL A 210 -5.49 -10.99 15.67
CA VAL A 210 -5.87 -12.33 15.24
C VAL A 210 -6.71 -12.36 13.97
N PHE A 211 -7.30 -11.22 13.57
CA PHE A 211 -7.95 -11.08 12.27
C PHE A 211 -6.90 -10.73 11.20
N HIS A 212 -6.69 -11.62 10.24
CA HIS A 212 -5.79 -11.38 9.12
C HIS A 212 -6.50 -10.65 7.98
N HIS A 213 -7.66 -11.14 7.57
CA HIS A 213 -8.55 -10.44 6.65
C HIS A 213 -10.03 -10.83 6.87
N LEU A 214 -10.94 -10.02 6.33
CA LEU A 214 -12.38 -10.26 6.34
C LEU A 214 -12.98 -9.85 5.00
N ASN A 215 -13.69 -10.79 4.35
CA ASN A 215 -14.64 -10.49 3.28
C ASN A 215 -16.00 -10.21 3.89
N TRP A 216 -16.62 -9.12 3.51
CA TRP A 216 -17.87 -8.67 4.07
C TRP A 216 -18.70 -7.84 3.10
N SER A 217 -19.99 -7.87 3.31
CA SER A 217 -20.99 -7.14 2.52
C SER A 217 -22.05 -6.55 3.44
N SER A 218 -22.93 -5.74 2.88
CA SER A 218 -24.17 -5.33 3.53
C SER A 218 -25.34 -5.49 2.57
N HIS A 219 -26.49 -5.94 3.08
CA HIS A 219 -27.73 -6.10 2.34
C HIS A 219 -28.92 -6.01 3.30
N PRO A 220 -30.13 -5.66 2.81
CA PRO A 220 -31.36 -5.75 3.60
C PRO A 220 -31.57 -7.17 4.15
N LEU A 221 -32.04 -7.29 5.40
CA LEU A 221 -32.18 -8.58 6.06
C LEU A 221 -33.18 -9.52 5.34
N GLU A 222 -34.21 -8.95 4.72
CA GLU A 222 -35.26 -9.68 4.01
C GLU A 222 -34.96 -9.88 2.52
N ASP A 223 -33.81 -9.40 2.03
CA ASP A 223 -33.43 -9.57 0.63
C ASP A 223 -32.82 -10.95 0.41
N GLU A 224 -33.53 -11.80 -0.37
CA GLU A 224 -33.04 -13.12 -0.78
C GLU A 224 -31.92 -12.99 -1.85
N ASP A 225 -31.90 -11.88 -2.60
CA ASP A 225 -30.86 -11.59 -3.58
C ASP A 225 -29.71 -10.83 -2.95
N THR A 226 -28.73 -11.57 -2.47
CA THR A 226 -27.49 -11.01 -1.89
C THR A 226 -26.38 -10.81 -2.94
N ASP A 227 -26.67 -11.03 -4.22
CA ASP A 227 -25.72 -10.82 -5.28
C ASP A 227 -25.51 -9.31 -5.54
N ALA A 228 -24.34 -8.82 -5.18
CA ALA A 228 -23.95 -7.42 -5.36
C ALA A 228 -23.92 -6.94 -6.81
N PHE A 229 -23.99 -7.86 -7.78
CA PHE A 229 -24.07 -7.52 -9.21
C PHE A 229 -25.49 -7.30 -9.70
N THR A 230 -26.49 -7.77 -8.96
CA THR A 230 -27.90 -7.72 -9.35
C THR A 230 -28.77 -6.89 -8.41
N SER A 231 -28.36 -6.68 -7.15
CA SER A 231 -29.09 -5.89 -6.16
C SER A 231 -28.51 -4.49 -5.98
N ASP A 232 -29.32 -3.47 -6.18
CA ASP A 232 -28.95 -2.06 -5.96
C ASP A 232 -28.80 -1.72 -4.46
N LYS A 233 -29.25 -2.60 -3.57
CA LYS A 233 -29.18 -2.42 -2.11
C LYS A 233 -28.11 -3.26 -1.42
N THR A 234 -27.38 -4.05 -2.19
CA THR A 234 -26.26 -4.85 -1.69
C THR A 234 -24.95 -4.15 -1.98
N THR A 235 -24.13 -3.96 -0.96
CA THR A 235 -22.77 -3.43 -1.09
C THR A 235 -21.76 -4.48 -0.65
N VAL A 236 -20.84 -4.84 -1.54
CA VAL A 236 -19.61 -5.55 -1.16
C VAL A 236 -18.57 -4.50 -0.81
N TRP A 237 -18.13 -4.52 0.42
CA TRP A 237 -17.18 -3.55 0.95
C TRP A 237 -15.74 -3.93 0.60
N PRO A 238 -14.78 -2.99 0.71
CA PRO A 238 -13.37 -3.31 0.61
C PRO A 238 -13.00 -4.40 1.60
N VAL A 239 -12.15 -5.33 1.16
CA VAL A 239 -11.67 -6.40 2.04
C VAL A 239 -10.87 -5.79 3.18
N HIS A 240 -11.23 -6.12 4.42
CA HIS A 240 -10.37 -5.76 5.55
C HIS A 240 -9.12 -6.63 5.53
N GLU A 241 -7.97 -5.98 5.55
CA GLU A 241 -6.65 -6.62 5.54
C GLU A 241 -5.82 -6.09 6.70
N VAL A 242 -4.88 -6.88 7.20
CA VAL A 242 -3.88 -6.37 8.14
C VAL A 242 -3.12 -5.22 7.48
N GLY A 243 -3.21 -4.03 8.06
CA GLY A 243 -2.60 -2.81 7.52
C GLY A 243 -3.51 -1.95 6.64
N ARG A 244 -4.71 -2.43 6.29
CA ARG A 244 -5.76 -1.63 5.66
C ARG A 244 -6.93 -1.50 6.62
N ASN A 245 -7.00 -0.40 7.33
CA ASN A 245 -8.02 -0.21 8.35
C ASN A 245 -9.07 0.83 7.96
N ALA A 246 -8.74 1.80 7.10
CA ALA A 246 -9.65 2.88 6.71
C ALA A 246 -9.68 3.05 5.19
N ASP A 247 -10.89 3.17 4.66
CA ASP A 247 -11.20 3.49 3.27
C ASP A 247 -11.98 4.78 3.21
N ILE A 248 -11.45 5.77 2.49
CA ILE A 248 -12.09 7.07 2.25
C ILE A 248 -12.49 7.11 0.78
N PHE A 249 -13.78 7.22 0.53
CA PHE A 249 -14.33 7.22 -0.82
C PHE A 249 -14.31 8.63 -1.42
N PRO A 250 -14.32 8.77 -2.77
CA PRO A 250 -14.49 10.07 -3.40
C PRO A 250 -15.81 10.73 -2.98
N ASP A 251 -15.79 12.06 -2.83
CA ASP A 251 -16.96 12.81 -2.34
C ASP A 251 -18.19 12.66 -3.25
N ASN A 252 -18.00 12.37 -4.54
CA ASN A 252 -19.06 12.18 -5.52
C ASN A 252 -19.47 10.72 -5.78
N ALA A 253 -18.93 9.75 -4.99
CA ALA A 253 -19.09 8.31 -5.24
C ALA A 253 -19.37 7.53 -3.93
N GLY A 254 -20.26 7.99 -3.09
CA GLY A 254 -20.66 7.30 -1.86
C GLY A 254 -21.22 5.90 -2.12
N ARG A 255 -21.01 4.97 -1.17
CA ARG A 255 -21.54 3.60 -1.22
C ARG A 255 -22.79 3.48 -0.37
N ILE A 256 -23.80 2.78 -0.88
CA ILE A 256 -25.05 2.59 -0.16
C ILE A 256 -24.88 1.65 1.05
N LEU A 257 -25.46 2.07 2.18
CA LEU A 257 -25.78 1.24 3.33
C LEU A 257 -27.29 1.32 3.51
N ALA A 258 -28.00 0.32 3.02
CA ALA A 258 -29.45 0.36 2.88
C ALA A 258 -30.16 0.31 4.25
N ALA A 259 -31.39 0.82 4.28
CA ALA A 259 -32.27 0.67 5.43
C ALA A 259 -32.48 -0.81 5.77
N ASP A 260 -32.70 -1.10 7.04
CA ASP A 260 -32.94 -2.45 7.59
C ASP A 260 -31.88 -3.48 7.16
N SER A 261 -30.66 -3.01 6.84
CA SER A 261 -29.57 -3.88 6.39
C SER A 261 -28.82 -4.52 7.56
N VAL A 262 -28.13 -5.59 7.21
CA VAL A 262 -27.15 -6.27 8.06
C VAL A 262 -25.78 -6.21 7.43
N LEU A 263 -24.72 -6.14 8.23
CA LEU A 263 -23.39 -6.49 7.78
C LEU A 263 -23.29 -8.02 7.80
N ASN A 264 -23.00 -8.59 6.66
CA ASN A 264 -22.72 -10.02 6.51
C ASN A 264 -21.20 -10.23 6.54
N LEU A 265 -20.71 -10.80 7.65
CA LEU A 265 -19.29 -11.04 7.87
C LEU A 265 -18.95 -12.45 7.36
N GLU A 266 -18.81 -12.55 6.04
CA GLU A 266 -18.87 -13.80 5.26
C GLU A 266 -17.72 -14.74 5.51
N THR A 267 -16.50 -14.23 5.56
CA THR A 267 -15.29 -15.04 5.71
C THR A 267 -14.21 -14.26 6.40
N ALA A 268 -13.98 -14.57 7.67
CA ALA A 268 -12.83 -14.10 8.42
C ALA A 268 -11.70 -15.11 8.32
N HIS A 269 -10.50 -14.64 7.99
CA HIS A 269 -9.25 -15.38 8.13
C HIS A 269 -8.66 -15.05 9.49
N LEU A 270 -8.60 -16.06 10.35
CA LEU A 270 -8.12 -15.95 11.72
C LEU A 270 -6.84 -16.74 11.91
N HIS A 271 -5.87 -16.17 12.61
CA HIS A 271 -4.64 -16.84 12.94
C HIS A 271 -4.32 -16.78 14.44
N SER A 272 -3.63 -17.80 14.93
CA SER A 272 -3.14 -17.84 16.30
C SER A 272 -1.95 -16.89 16.47
N ASN A 273 -1.95 -16.14 17.59
CA ASN A 273 -0.86 -15.22 17.93
C ASN A 273 0.05 -15.70 19.08
N GLY A 274 -0.06 -16.97 19.45
CA GLY A 274 0.72 -17.57 20.56
C GLY A 274 0.04 -17.44 21.93
N ARG A 275 -1.16 -16.83 21.99
CA ARG A 275 -1.96 -16.66 23.20
C ARG A 275 -3.42 -16.93 22.88
N GLU A 276 -4.18 -17.52 23.82
CA GLU A 276 -5.63 -17.54 23.72
C GLU A 276 -6.16 -16.10 23.78
N THR A 277 -6.87 -15.70 22.72
CA THR A 277 -7.25 -14.30 22.50
C THR A 277 -8.74 -14.22 22.19
N ARG A 278 -9.46 -13.35 22.93
CA ARG A 278 -10.82 -12.94 22.61
C ARG A 278 -10.75 -11.65 21.82
N ALA A 279 -11.46 -11.60 20.70
CA ALA A 279 -11.41 -10.46 19.81
C ALA A 279 -12.75 -10.22 19.11
N TYR A 280 -12.97 -8.97 18.71
CA TYR A 280 -14.06 -8.56 17.83
C TYR A 280 -13.61 -7.41 16.95
N LEU A 281 -14.38 -7.12 15.91
CA LEU A 281 -14.18 -5.98 15.04
C LEU A 281 -15.18 -4.87 15.34
N GLU A 282 -14.71 -3.63 15.33
CA GLU A 282 -15.53 -2.42 15.28
C GLU A 282 -15.50 -1.86 13.86
N PHE A 283 -16.70 -1.60 13.31
CA PHE A 283 -16.91 -1.02 11.99
C PHE A 283 -17.43 0.40 12.18
N ALA A 284 -16.59 1.38 11.89
CA ALA A 284 -16.93 2.80 12.00
C ALA A 284 -17.23 3.36 10.61
N PHE A 285 -18.38 4.01 10.45
CA PHE A 285 -18.84 4.60 9.20
C PHE A 285 -18.93 6.11 9.33
N LYS A 286 -18.40 6.82 8.35
CA LYS A 286 -18.67 8.23 8.09
C LYS A 286 -19.71 8.30 7.00
N LEU A 287 -20.84 8.95 7.29
CA LEU A 287 -21.98 9.03 6.39
C LEU A 287 -22.01 10.38 5.68
N HIS A 288 -22.44 10.39 4.42
CA HIS A 288 -22.84 11.60 3.74
C HIS A 288 -24.14 12.19 4.35
N PRO A 289 -24.48 13.46 4.10
CA PRO A 289 -25.78 14.03 4.43
C PRO A 289 -26.95 13.16 3.93
N VAL A 290 -28.11 13.26 4.58
CA VAL A 290 -29.31 12.42 4.26
C VAL A 290 -29.79 12.59 2.82
N ASP A 291 -29.64 13.78 2.25
CA ASP A 291 -30.05 14.18 0.90
C ASP A 291 -28.95 14.01 -0.15
N TYR A 292 -27.85 13.34 0.21
CA TYR A 292 -26.77 13.07 -0.72
C TYR A 292 -27.17 12.02 -1.75
N GLU A 293 -26.87 12.33 -3.01
CA GLU A 293 -26.95 11.39 -4.15
C GLU A 293 -25.57 11.29 -4.80
N PRO A 294 -25.06 10.08 -5.06
CA PRO A 294 -23.77 9.91 -5.74
C PRO A 294 -23.87 10.37 -7.19
N GLU A 295 -22.91 11.15 -7.66
CA GLU A 295 -22.83 11.61 -9.05
C GLU A 295 -22.32 10.51 -9.99
N VAL A 296 -21.43 9.65 -9.47
CA VAL A 296 -20.78 8.60 -10.24
C VAL A 296 -20.96 7.23 -9.61
N ARG A 297 -20.93 6.20 -10.45
CA ARG A 297 -21.17 4.82 -10.04
C ARG A 297 -19.86 4.10 -9.72
N TRP A 298 -19.80 3.37 -8.61
CA TRP A 298 -18.74 2.44 -8.29
C TRP A 298 -18.66 1.27 -9.28
N VAL A 299 -17.42 0.93 -9.65
CA VAL A 299 -17.09 -0.30 -10.36
C VAL A 299 -16.09 -1.07 -9.52
N ARG A 300 -16.52 -2.23 -9.03
CA ARG A 300 -15.60 -3.20 -8.48
C ARG A 300 -14.87 -3.89 -9.61
N ARG A 301 -13.56 -3.76 -9.65
CA ARG A 301 -12.73 -4.49 -10.59
C ARG A 301 -12.32 -5.81 -9.96
N PHE A 302 -12.65 -6.89 -10.59
CA PHE A 302 -12.23 -8.21 -10.19
C PHE A 302 -11.43 -8.81 -11.35
N THR A 303 -10.15 -8.44 -11.41
CA THR A 303 -9.24 -8.94 -12.45
C THR A 303 -8.28 -9.92 -11.82
N GLY A 304 -8.28 -11.16 -12.29
CA GLY A 304 -7.39 -12.18 -11.73
C GLY A 304 -7.95 -13.59 -11.84
N ASN A 305 -7.33 -14.51 -11.14
CA ASN A 305 -7.71 -15.90 -11.11
C ASN A 305 -7.49 -16.52 -9.71
N GLY A 306 -8.51 -17.18 -9.19
CA GLY A 306 -8.48 -17.90 -7.92
C GLY A 306 -8.90 -19.36 -8.03
N VAL A 307 -9.20 -19.86 -9.23
CA VAL A 307 -9.76 -21.21 -9.44
C VAL A 307 -8.96 -22.04 -10.43
N ASP A 308 -8.52 -21.48 -11.54
CA ASP A 308 -7.82 -22.18 -12.62
C ASP A 308 -6.35 -21.80 -12.65
N ILE A 309 -5.61 -22.24 -11.63
CA ILE A 309 -4.20 -21.93 -11.44
C ILE A 309 -3.41 -23.21 -11.32
N SER A 310 -2.28 -23.28 -12.03
CA SER A 310 -1.31 -24.35 -11.92
C SER A 310 0.07 -23.77 -11.61
N VAL A 311 0.49 -23.88 -10.35
CA VAL A 311 1.80 -23.42 -9.89
C VAL A 311 2.72 -24.61 -9.70
N LYS A 312 3.85 -24.60 -10.39
CA LYS A 312 4.85 -25.68 -10.35
C LYS A 312 5.60 -25.67 -9.04
N GLN A 313 6.05 -26.84 -8.64
CA GLN A 313 6.85 -27.06 -7.43
C GLN A 313 8.26 -26.47 -7.61
N THR A 314 8.82 -25.95 -6.54
CA THR A 314 10.25 -25.61 -6.43
C THR A 314 10.75 -24.71 -7.57
N MET A 315 9.89 -23.82 -8.04
CA MET A 315 10.16 -22.93 -9.18
C MET A 315 9.98 -21.49 -8.77
N LYS A 316 10.89 -20.61 -9.19
CA LYS A 316 10.86 -19.17 -8.97
C LYS A 316 10.34 -18.46 -10.22
N ASP A 317 9.84 -17.24 -10.01
CA ASP A 317 9.44 -16.29 -11.06
C ASP A 317 8.41 -16.90 -12.06
N GLN A 318 7.44 -17.65 -11.53
CA GLN A 318 6.35 -18.18 -12.34
C GLN A 318 5.34 -17.08 -12.63
N GLU A 319 5.17 -16.76 -13.91
CA GLU A 319 4.21 -15.77 -14.36
C GLU A 319 2.81 -16.36 -14.52
N LEU A 320 1.82 -15.61 -14.07
CA LEU A 320 0.40 -15.88 -14.22
C LEU A 320 -0.27 -14.66 -14.86
N HIS A 321 -1.18 -14.88 -15.79
CA HIS A 321 -1.82 -13.81 -16.53
C HIS A 321 -3.34 -13.87 -16.39
N ALA A 322 -3.98 -12.71 -16.27
CA ALA A 322 -5.42 -12.57 -16.35
C ALA A 322 -5.79 -11.30 -17.13
N TYR A 323 -6.93 -11.33 -17.78
CA TYR A 323 -7.39 -10.25 -18.65
C TYR A 323 -8.84 -9.92 -18.32
N ALA A 324 -9.18 -8.63 -18.32
CA ALA A 324 -10.55 -8.15 -18.23
C ALA A 324 -10.75 -6.96 -19.17
N VAL A 325 -11.89 -6.92 -19.86
CA VAL A 325 -12.25 -5.80 -20.75
C VAL A 325 -13.12 -4.83 -19.97
N LEU A 326 -12.75 -3.55 -19.96
CA LEU A 326 -13.58 -2.49 -19.39
C LEU A 326 -14.84 -2.30 -20.24
N GLN A 327 -16.01 -2.42 -19.62
CA GLN A 327 -17.31 -2.33 -20.27
C GLN A 327 -17.83 -0.88 -20.38
N GLN A 328 -17.10 0.07 -19.83
CA GLN A 328 -17.42 1.50 -19.80
C GLN A 328 -16.16 2.32 -19.49
N ASN A 329 -16.19 3.60 -19.79
CA ASN A 329 -15.12 4.50 -19.38
C ASN A 329 -14.92 4.40 -17.87
N THR A 330 -13.67 4.25 -17.44
CA THR A 330 -13.37 3.93 -16.03
C THR A 330 -12.19 4.76 -15.54
N LYS A 331 -12.37 5.41 -14.39
CA LYS A 331 -11.26 5.95 -13.58
C LYS A 331 -10.89 4.91 -12.52
N ILE A 332 -9.67 4.40 -12.60
CA ILE A 332 -9.17 3.43 -11.62
C ILE A 332 -8.69 4.18 -10.39
N LEU A 333 -9.26 3.89 -9.23
CA LEU A 333 -8.93 4.58 -7.98
C LEU A 333 -7.83 3.88 -7.19
N THR A 334 -7.82 2.53 -7.22
CA THR A 334 -6.88 1.75 -6.41
C THR A 334 -6.30 0.59 -7.20
N PHE A 335 -5.08 0.22 -6.84
CA PHE A 335 -4.46 -1.05 -7.16
C PHE A 335 -4.27 -1.83 -5.85
N GLU A 336 -4.85 -3.03 -5.77
CA GLU A 336 -4.83 -3.86 -4.58
C GLU A 336 -4.42 -5.28 -4.94
N PRO A 337 -3.10 -5.54 -5.05
CA PRO A 337 -2.61 -6.87 -5.31
C PRO A 337 -2.93 -7.81 -4.15
N HIS A 338 -3.69 -8.87 -4.44
CA HIS A 338 -4.00 -9.93 -3.50
C HIS A 338 -3.52 -11.26 -4.08
N MET A 339 -2.60 -11.89 -3.36
CA MET A 339 -2.02 -13.18 -3.72
C MET A 339 -1.97 -14.07 -2.49
N HIS A 340 -1.93 -15.39 -2.70
CA HIS A 340 -1.65 -16.31 -1.60
C HIS A 340 -0.14 -16.54 -1.41
N ALA A 341 0.22 -17.40 -0.46
CA ALA A 341 1.55 -17.58 0.08
C ALA A 341 2.73 -17.59 -0.93
N PRO A 342 2.62 -18.18 -2.14
CA PRO A 342 3.70 -18.13 -3.12
C PRO A 342 3.89 -16.78 -3.83
N GLY A 343 2.93 -15.86 -3.70
CA GLY A 343 2.96 -14.55 -4.39
C GLY A 343 4.15 -13.70 -3.94
N ILE A 344 4.80 -13.05 -4.90
CA ILE A 344 5.97 -12.19 -4.67
C ILE A 344 5.88 -10.83 -5.36
N ARG A 345 5.06 -10.68 -6.40
CA ARG A 345 4.96 -9.48 -7.22
C ARG A 345 3.70 -9.48 -8.07
N MET A 346 3.12 -8.31 -8.33
CA MET A 346 2.01 -8.15 -9.26
C MET A 346 2.13 -6.85 -10.04
N CYS A 347 1.77 -6.89 -11.34
CA CYS A 347 1.68 -5.71 -12.20
C CYS A 347 0.29 -5.59 -12.78
N LEU A 348 -0.20 -4.37 -12.91
CA LEU A 348 -1.40 -4.00 -13.65
C LEU A 348 -0.98 -3.25 -14.90
N GLU A 349 -1.46 -3.70 -16.06
CA GLU A 349 -1.21 -3.10 -17.36
C GLU A 349 -2.53 -2.76 -18.05
N ALA A 350 -2.51 -1.75 -18.90
CA ALA A 350 -3.60 -1.39 -19.79
C ALA A 350 -3.19 -1.63 -21.25
N ILE A 351 -4.06 -2.29 -22.01
CA ILE A 351 -3.88 -2.51 -23.45
C ILE A 351 -4.96 -1.71 -24.17
N TRP A 352 -4.53 -0.72 -24.94
CA TRP A 352 -5.41 0.14 -25.73
C TRP A 352 -4.83 0.36 -27.13
N GLY A 353 -5.61 0.07 -28.16
CA GLY A 353 -5.15 0.18 -29.54
C GLY A 353 -3.93 -0.69 -29.81
N HIS A 354 -2.79 -0.06 -30.06
CA HIS A 354 -1.51 -0.73 -30.34
C HIS A 354 -0.52 -0.64 -29.16
N SER A 355 -0.94 -0.09 -28.04
CA SER A 355 -0.09 0.17 -26.87
C SER A 355 -0.39 -0.80 -25.75
N ILE A 356 0.66 -1.26 -25.08
CA ILE A 356 0.61 -1.92 -23.78
C ILE A 356 1.35 -0.99 -22.83
N GLU A 357 0.67 -0.60 -21.76
CA GLU A 357 1.17 0.36 -20.79
C GLU A 357 1.14 -0.25 -19.40
N THR A 358 2.30 -0.33 -18.75
CA THR A 358 2.36 -0.76 -17.35
C THR A 358 1.91 0.39 -16.45
N LEU A 359 0.76 0.24 -15.83
CA LEU A 359 0.20 1.24 -14.93
C LEU A 359 0.88 1.23 -13.58
N THR A 360 1.11 0.04 -13.01
CA THR A 360 1.72 -0.10 -11.67
C THR A 360 2.27 -1.51 -11.50
N CYS A 361 3.45 -1.60 -10.88
CA CYS A 361 3.98 -2.85 -10.36
C CYS A 361 4.26 -2.71 -8.86
N ALA A 362 3.95 -3.74 -8.10
CA ALA A 362 4.28 -3.81 -6.68
C ALA A 362 4.84 -5.18 -6.31
N GLY A 363 5.86 -5.20 -5.46
CA GLY A 363 6.22 -6.37 -4.70
C GLY A 363 5.06 -6.79 -3.80
N TYR A 364 5.07 -8.06 -3.36
CA TYR A 364 3.99 -8.58 -2.52
C TYR A 364 4.53 -9.25 -1.25
N ASP A 365 3.97 -8.88 -0.11
CA ASP A 365 4.19 -9.56 1.16
C ASP A 365 2.86 -10.12 1.68
N HIS A 366 2.72 -11.45 1.66
CA HIS A 366 1.52 -12.14 2.11
C HIS A 366 1.12 -11.81 3.56
N ASN A 367 2.06 -11.39 4.39
CA ASN A 367 1.80 -11.02 5.78
C ASN A 367 1.42 -9.54 5.95
N TRP A 368 1.43 -8.77 4.85
CA TRP A 368 1.11 -7.34 4.87
C TRP A 368 0.56 -6.90 3.52
N VAL A 369 -0.69 -7.20 3.28
CA VAL A 369 -1.39 -6.81 2.05
C VAL A 369 -1.67 -5.31 2.05
N ARG A 370 -1.47 -4.65 0.91
CA ARG A 370 -1.64 -3.20 0.75
C ARG A 370 -2.57 -2.87 -0.40
N SER A 371 -3.44 -1.89 -0.17
CA SER A 371 -4.14 -1.16 -1.22
C SER A 371 -3.38 0.13 -1.51
N TYR A 372 -3.13 0.40 -2.79
CA TYR A 372 -2.44 1.60 -3.28
C TYR A 372 -3.46 2.51 -3.94
N VAL A 373 -3.76 3.63 -3.29
CA VAL A 373 -4.75 4.61 -3.77
C VAL A 373 -4.02 5.61 -4.66
N TYR A 374 -4.37 5.67 -5.93
CA TYR A 374 -3.81 6.67 -6.83
C TYR A 374 -4.17 8.08 -6.40
N ALA A 375 -3.26 9.04 -6.57
CA ALA A 375 -3.58 10.44 -6.46
C ALA A 375 -4.58 10.85 -7.57
N ASP A 376 -5.45 11.81 -7.30
CA ASP A 376 -6.57 12.14 -8.20
C ASP A 376 -6.12 12.59 -9.60
N ASP A 377 -4.93 13.21 -9.67
CA ASP A 377 -4.29 13.65 -10.90
C ASP A 377 -3.52 12.56 -11.64
N ALA A 378 -3.29 11.41 -11.02
CA ALA A 378 -2.54 10.29 -11.57
C ALA A 378 -3.39 9.01 -11.76
N ALA A 379 -4.58 8.96 -11.18
CA ALA A 379 -5.48 7.81 -11.28
C ALA A 379 -5.73 7.44 -12.76
N PRO A 380 -5.52 6.18 -13.20
CA PRO A 380 -5.75 5.81 -14.59
C PRO A 380 -7.15 6.16 -15.06
N LEU A 381 -7.25 6.82 -16.21
CA LEU A 381 -8.48 7.24 -16.87
C LEU A 381 -8.58 6.53 -18.22
N LEU A 382 -9.26 5.40 -18.23
CA LEU A 382 -9.23 4.44 -19.32
C LEU A 382 -10.57 4.39 -20.04
N PRO A 383 -10.58 4.45 -21.39
CA PRO A 383 -11.80 4.37 -22.17
C PRO A 383 -12.39 2.95 -22.17
N GLU A 384 -13.69 2.87 -22.44
CA GLU A 384 -14.39 1.60 -22.73
C GLU A 384 -13.61 0.77 -23.76
N GLY A 385 -13.61 -0.55 -23.60
CA GLY A 385 -12.87 -1.47 -24.47
C GLY A 385 -11.40 -1.64 -24.14
N THR A 386 -10.85 -0.86 -23.22
CA THR A 386 -9.49 -1.11 -22.70
C THR A 386 -9.42 -2.48 -22.07
N ILE A 387 -8.37 -3.24 -22.40
CA ILE A 387 -8.10 -4.53 -21.76
C ILE A 387 -7.15 -4.28 -20.59
N LEU A 388 -7.61 -4.59 -19.40
CA LEU A 388 -6.74 -4.68 -18.23
C LEU A 388 -6.03 -6.04 -18.26
N HIS A 389 -4.72 -6.02 -18.13
CA HIS A 389 -3.88 -7.20 -18.05
C HIS A 389 -3.21 -7.25 -16.69
N LEU A 390 -3.45 -8.30 -15.94
CA LEU A 390 -2.85 -8.55 -14.66
C LEU A 390 -1.77 -9.61 -14.79
N VAL A 391 -0.57 -9.31 -14.29
CA VAL A 391 0.57 -10.24 -14.27
C VAL A 391 0.96 -10.50 -12.83
N GLY A 392 0.77 -11.75 -12.38
CA GLY A 392 1.19 -12.20 -11.06
C GLY A 392 2.47 -13.03 -11.14
N TYR A 393 3.35 -12.90 -10.16
CA TYR A 393 4.59 -13.66 -10.05
C TYR A 393 4.60 -14.50 -8.79
N MET A 394 4.95 -15.79 -8.92
CA MET A 394 4.98 -16.72 -7.81
C MET A 394 6.35 -17.37 -7.62
N ASP A 395 6.73 -17.58 -6.36
CA ASP A 395 7.94 -18.28 -5.95
C ASP A 395 7.58 -19.44 -5.00
N THR A 396 7.73 -20.66 -5.46
CA THR A 396 7.51 -21.88 -4.69
C THR A 396 8.82 -22.54 -4.20
N THR A 397 9.94 -21.82 -4.26
CA THR A 397 11.23 -22.35 -3.79
C THR A 397 11.30 -22.36 -2.25
N PRO A 398 12.21 -23.15 -1.65
CA PRO A 398 12.45 -23.13 -0.20
C PRO A 398 12.89 -21.76 0.37
N SER A 399 13.30 -20.82 -0.48
CA SER A 399 13.64 -19.46 -0.06
C SER A 399 12.40 -18.62 0.30
N ASN A 400 11.24 -18.95 -0.27
CA ASN A 400 9.98 -18.33 0.11
C ASN A 400 9.40 -19.00 1.36
N ARG A 401 9.61 -18.37 2.52
CA ARG A 401 9.21 -18.90 3.84
C ARG A 401 7.69 -18.97 4.04
N ASN A 402 6.88 -18.34 3.17
CA ASN A 402 5.43 -18.43 3.24
C ASN A 402 4.90 -19.75 2.65
N VAL A 403 5.69 -20.43 1.83
CA VAL A 403 5.32 -21.71 1.24
C VAL A 403 5.55 -22.83 2.28
N ALA A 404 4.48 -23.47 2.70
CA ALA A 404 4.52 -24.48 3.76
C ALA A 404 5.36 -25.71 3.37
N ASP A 405 5.17 -26.22 2.16
CA ASP A 405 5.99 -27.29 1.59
C ASP A 405 6.22 -27.03 0.09
N PRO A 406 7.44 -26.62 -0.29
CA PRO A 406 7.75 -26.28 -1.68
C PRO A 406 7.74 -27.49 -2.63
N ARG A 407 7.66 -28.72 -2.11
CA ARG A 407 7.55 -29.95 -2.90
C ARG A 407 6.13 -30.25 -3.37
N ASN A 408 5.14 -29.59 -2.77
CA ASN A 408 3.74 -29.79 -3.12
C ASN A 408 3.34 -28.94 -4.32
N TRP A 409 2.62 -29.55 -5.24
CA TRP A 409 1.88 -28.83 -6.26
C TRP A 409 0.74 -28.04 -5.62
N GLY A 410 0.51 -26.80 -6.10
CA GLY A 410 -0.57 -25.96 -5.62
C GLY A 410 -1.52 -25.58 -6.75
N GLY A 411 -2.81 -25.89 -6.58
CA GLY A 411 -3.91 -25.39 -7.42
C GLY A 411 -4.55 -24.14 -6.85
N GLY A 412 -5.55 -23.61 -7.55
CA GLY A 412 -6.36 -22.48 -7.10
C GLY A 412 -7.21 -22.82 -5.87
N GLY A 413 -7.57 -21.82 -5.09
CA GLY A 413 -8.46 -21.97 -3.94
C GLY A 413 -8.47 -20.78 -2.99
N ARG A 414 -9.45 -20.77 -2.07
CA ARG A 414 -9.67 -19.66 -1.13
C ARG A 414 -8.75 -19.66 0.08
N ARG A 415 -8.11 -20.81 0.43
CA ARG A 415 -7.22 -20.90 1.58
C ARG A 415 -5.82 -20.43 1.20
N SER A 416 -5.08 -19.81 2.11
CA SER A 416 -3.72 -19.31 1.86
C SER A 416 -2.69 -20.36 1.43
N VAL A 417 -2.96 -21.65 1.70
CA VAL A 417 -2.14 -22.77 1.21
C VAL A 417 -2.41 -23.13 -0.26
N ALA A 418 -3.52 -22.69 -0.84
CA ALA A 418 -3.81 -22.76 -2.27
C ALA A 418 -3.24 -21.52 -2.97
N ASN A 419 -3.47 -21.37 -4.27
CA ASN A 419 -2.97 -20.22 -5.03
C ASN A 419 -4.12 -19.29 -5.43
N MET A 420 -3.83 -18.01 -5.45
CA MET A 420 -4.70 -16.96 -5.95
C MET A 420 -3.84 -15.78 -6.40
N PHE A 421 -4.25 -15.10 -7.46
CA PHE A 421 -3.73 -13.79 -7.80
C PHE A 421 -4.88 -12.96 -8.39
N ILE A 422 -5.19 -11.86 -7.73
CA ILE A 422 -6.34 -11.01 -8.04
C ILE A 422 -5.96 -9.57 -7.71
N ASP A 423 -6.34 -8.62 -8.57
CA ASP A 423 -6.43 -7.21 -8.21
C ASP A 423 -7.83 -6.96 -7.64
N LEU A 424 -7.91 -6.63 -6.36
CA LEU A 424 -9.14 -6.25 -5.67
C LEU A 424 -9.39 -4.73 -5.75
N GLY A 425 -8.64 -4.04 -6.61
CA GLY A 425 -8.74 -2.61 -6.78
C GLY A 425 -10.12 -2.16 -7.27
N GLU A 426 -10.38 -0.89 -7.09
CA GLU A 426 -11.67 -0.26 -7.31
C GLU A 426 -11.57 0.89 -8.31
N GLY A 427 -12.69 1.27 -8.89
CA GLY A 427 -12.81 2.37 -9.80
C GLY A 427 -14.21 2.98 -9.79
N ILE A 428 -14.38 4.01 -10.58
CA ILE A 428 -15.68 4.62 -10.88
C ILE A 428 -15.93 4.57 -12.38
N ALA A 429 -17.18 4.30 -12.73
CA ALA A 429 -17.65 4.40 -14.10
C ALA A 429 -17.97 5.85 -14.42
N LEU A 430 -17.62 6.26 -15.61
CA LEU A 430 -17.88 7.61 -16.13
C LEU A 430 -18.68 7.48 -17.42
N ASP A 431 -19.66 8.35 -17.59
CA ASP A 431 -20.24 8.53 -18.93
C ASP A 431 -19.27 9.31 -19.85
N ASP A 432 -19.62 9.42 -21.13
CA ASP A 432 -18.74 10.09 -22.12
C ASP A 432 -18.46 11.55 -21.74
N THR A 433 -19.45 12.27 -21.22
CA THR A 433 -19.32 13.68 -20.84
C THR A 433 -18.41 13.85 -19.62
N GLU A 434 -18.58 13.01 -18.62
CA GLU A 434 -17.75 12.98 -17.42
C GLU A 434 -16.32 12.60 -17.75
N PHE A 435 -16.15 11.59 -18.62
CA PHE A 435 -14.84 11.14 -19.06
C PHE A 435 -14.08 12.22 -19.83
N GLU A 436 -14.75 12.92 -20.77
CA GLU A 436 -14.17 14.05 -21.47
C GLU A 436 -13.80 15.20 -20.53
N ARG A 437 -14.66 15.52 -19.57
CA ARG A 437 -14.38 16.54 -18.55
C ARG A 437 -13.12 16.18 -17.75
N GLU A 438 -13.02 14.96 -17.22
CA GLU A 438 -11.87 14.49 -16.46
C GLU A 438 -10.57 14.52 -17.29
N MET A 439 -10.65 14.17 -18.56
CA MET A 439 -9.52 14.28 -19.49
C MET A 439 -9.05 15.71 -19.67
N LEU A 440 -9.97 16.65 -19.90
CA LEU A 440 -9.67 18.07 -20.09
C LEU A 440 -9.07 18.68 -18.82
N GLU A 441 -9.62 18.36 -17.66
CA GLU A 441 -9.10 18.79 -16.37
C GLU A 441 -7.68 18.26 -16.14
N ARG A 442 -7.42 16.99 -16.44
CA ARG A 442 -6.09 16.38 -16.32
C ARG A 442 -5.08 17.04 -17.25
N ARG A 443 -5.44 17.23 -18.53
CA ARG A 443 -4.57 17.91 -19.50
C ARG A 443 -4.20 19.31 -19.03
N THR A 444 -5.18 20.06 -18.51
CA THR A 444 -4.98 21.42 -18.00
C THR A 444 -4.09 21.42 -16.75
N ARG A 445 -4.36 20.53 -15.80
CA ARG A 445 -3.61 20.42 -14.53
C ARG A 445 -2.16 20.03 -14.73
N LEU A 446 -1.90 19.08 -15.65
CA LEU A 446 -0.56 18.60 -15.97
C LEU A 446 0.12 19.46 -17.05
N GLU A 447 -0.52 20.53 -17.54
CA GLU A 447 0.00 21.42 -18.58
C GLU A 447 0.44 20.66 -19.84
N LEU A 448 -0.30 19.58 -20.21
CA LEU A 448 0.08 18.72 -21.34
C LEU A 448 -0.03 19.48 -22.65
N THR A 449 1.05 19.42 -23.44
CA THR A 449 1.15 19.97 -24.79
C THR A 449 0.94 18.89 -25.85
N LYS A 450 0.93 19.29 -27.13
CA LYS A 450 0.71 18.39 -28.28
C LYS A 450 1.56 17.11 -28.30
N ASN A 451 2.74 17.13 -27.69
CA ASN A 451 3.69 16.02 -27.71
C ASN A 451 3.77 15.28 -26.36
N ASP A 452 2.97 15.68 -25.40
CA ASP A 452 3.00 15.09 -24.06
C ASP A 452 1.96 13.98 -23.97
N TYR A 453 2.38 12.90 -23.30
CA TYR A 453 1.55 11.73 -23.02
C TYR A 453 1.35 11.60 -21.51
N GLY A 454 0.09 11.44 -21.11
CA GLY A 454 -0.25 11.14 -19.72
C GLY A 454 -0.32 9.64 -19.49
N LEU A 455 0.58 9.09 -18.69
CA LEU A 455 0.55 7.67 -18.29
C LEU A 455 -0.81 7.32 -17.68
N GLY A 456 -1.43 6.23 -18.16
CA GLY A 456 -2.77 5.82 -17.72
C GLY A 456 -3.89 6.70 -18.25
N CYS A 457 -3.66 7.53 -19.26
CA CYS A 457 -4.71 8.29 -19.94
C CYS A 457 -4.47 8.33 -21.47
N PRO A 458 -4.76 7.23 -22.16
CA PRO A 458 -4.44 7.10 -23.58
C PRO A 458 -5.12 8.14 -24.47
N LEU A 459 -6.26 8.69 -24.05
CA LEU A 459 -6.99 9.74 -24.75
C LEU A 459 -6.70 11.16 -24.24
N CYS A 460 -5.81 11.35 -23.25
CA CYS A 460 -5.36 12.67 -22.83
C CYS A 460 -4.42 13.36 -23.84
N LEU A 461 -4.20 12.78 -25.01
CA LEU A 461 -3.44 13.39 -26.10
C LEU A 461 -4.14 14.67 -26.59
N VAL A 462 -3.36 15.68 -26.93
CA VAL A 462 -3.87 16.97 -27.40
C VAL A 462 -4.50 16.90 -28.80
N GLU A 463 -4.13 15.91 -29.62
CA GLU A 463 -4.74 15.63 -30.92
C GLU A 463 -5.56 14.35 -30.84
N CYS A 464 -6.84 14.48 -31.11
CA CYS A 464 -7.74 13.32 -31.18
C CYS A 464 -7.37 12.47 -32.43
N PRO A 465 -7.28 11.14 -32.36
CA PRO A 465 -7.02 10.28 -33.52
C PRO A 465 -7.99 10.52 -34.69
N SER A 466 -9.22 10.97 -34.42
CA SER A 466 -10.22 11.31 -35.44
C SER A 466 -9.85 12.53 -36.31
N GLN A 467 -8.89 13.36 -35.88
CA GLN A 467 -8.40 14.48 -36.69
C GLN A 467 -7.25 14.05 -37.62
N MET A 468 -6.55 12.96 -37.31
CA MET A 468 -5.51 12.39 -38.19
C MET A 468 -6.08 11.69 -39.42
N GLU A 469 -7.29 11.14 -39.34
CA GLU A 469 -7.96 10.53 -40.50
C GLU A 469 -8.49 11.58 -41.51
N ALA A 470 -8.76 12.80 -41.06
CA ALA A 470 -9.25 13.86 -41.92
C ALA A 470 -8.15 14.56 -42.75
N GLU A 471 -6.89 14.54 -42.31
CA GLU A 471 -5.76 15.17 -43.01
C GLU A 471 -4.98 14.19 -43.91
N GLY A 472 -5.18 12.88 -43.79
CA GLY A 472 -4.53 11.83 -44.62
C GLY A 472 -5.24 11.46 -45.91
N GLY A 473 -6.36 12.11 -46.22
CA GLY A 473 -7.19 11.86 -47.37
C GLY A 473 -7.18 12.94 -48.46
N GLN A 474 -6.01 13.47 -48.83
CA GLN A 474 -5.86 14.26 -50.05
C GLN A 474 -4.82 13.67 -50.96
#